data_0c301437492a360f0d8e5881aebc20cd
#
_entry.id   0c301437492a360f0d8e5881aebc20cd
#
_cell.length_a   1.000
_cell.length_b   1.000
_cell.length_c   1.000
_cell.angle_alpha   90.00
_cell.angle_beta   90.00
_cell.angle_gamma   90.00
#
_symmetry.space_group_name_H-M   'P 1'
#
loop_
_entity.id
_entity.type
_entity.pdbx_description
1 polymer ?
#
loop_
_entity_poly.entity_id
_entity_poly.type
_entity_poly.pdbx_seq_one_letter_code
_entity_poly.pdbx_strand_id
1 'polypeptide(L)'
;MADIPTTDGLPPFVEAIESHLRARRGTEHILSPRDFGIARGWFQAGIPLAAVLVGMDRAFEQDASVSSLAYCRRFVEDLAAAGPLPPPRPAPAAESVPLPELAEVLAALRERLTGFGPPRSASFGPPLRRVQEIEDLLAVASRPNWSYVRAKLREIDDEVSRAALEALSADERSELADEATRAVERHRGRVDEAALRDALERFSLQRARERLQLPRVSLI
;
A
#
# COMPACT_ATOMS: atom_id res chain seq x y z
N MET A 1 9.47 42.71 4.61
CA MET A 1 8.42 42.59 3.57
C MET A 1 8.36 41.10 3.28
N ALA A 2 7.41 40.38 3.88
CA ALA A 2 7.29 38.94 3.72
C ALA A 2 6.70 38.67 2.34
N ASP A 3 7.42 37.90 1.51
CA ASP A 3 6.91 37.41 0.24
C ASP A 3 5.63 36.61 0.49
N ILE A 4 4.52 37.13 -0.03
CA ILE A 4 3.25 36.39 -0.05
C ILE A 4 3.46 35.24 -1.05
N PRO A 5 3.33 33.95 -0.62
CA PRO A 5 3.49 32.85 -1.54
C PRO A 5 2.48 32.98 -2.67
N THR A 6 2.96 33.10 -3.88
CA THR A 6 2.14 33.12 -5.10
C THR A 6 1.30 31.86 -5.17
N THR A 7 0.03 31.98 -5.54
CA THR A 7 -0.95 30.86 -5.64
C THR A 7 -0.47 29.72 -6.53
N ASP A 8 0.52 29.93 -7.37
CA ASP A 8 1.12 28.96 -8.27
C ASP A 8 1.73 27.71 -7.59
N GLY A 9 2.15 27.82 -6.32
CA GLY A 9 2.70 26.69 -5.56
C GLY A 9 1.65 25.85 -4.82
N LEU A 10 0.38 26.30 -4.73
CA LEU A 10 -0.66 25.58 -3.99
C LEU A 10 -1.07 24.24 -4.63
N PRO A 11 -1.29 24.14 -5.97
CA PRO A 11 -1.67 22.87 -6.56
C PRO A 11 -0.66 21.75 -6.31
N PRO A 12 0.66 21.91 -6.57
CA PRO A 12 1.64 20.86 -6.29
C PRO A 12 1.77 20.56 -4.77
N PHE A 13 1.54 21.54 -3.90
CA PHE A 13 1.54 21.33 -2.46
C PHE A 13 0.38 20.42 -2.02
N VAL A 14 -0.83 20.68 -2.53
CA VAL A 14 -2.03 19.86 -2.27
C VAL A 14 -1.87 18.46 -2.85
N GLU A 15 -1.40 18.35 -4.08
CA GLU A 15 -1.16 17.06 -4.76
C GLU A 15 -0.18 16.18 -3.98
N ALA A 16 0.88 16.76 -3.42
CA ALA A 16 1.84 16.04 -2.58
C ALA A 16 1.19 15.50 -1.30
N ILE A 17 0.31 16.29 -0.66
CA ILE A 17 -0.44 15.87 0.53
C ILE A 17 -1.42 14.74 0.18
N GLU A 18 -2.16 14.86 -0.93
CA GLU A 18 -3.08 13.82 -1.41
C GLU A 18 -2.34 12.53 -1.74
N SER A 19 -1.20 12.63 -2.42
CA SER A 19 -0.35 11.49 -2.74
C SER A 19 0.16 10.79 -1.48
N HIS A 20 0.57 11.57 -0.46
CA HIS A 20 1.03 11.03 0.81
C HIS A 20 -0.09 10.32 1.59
N LEU A 21 -1.29 10.92 1.66
CA LEU A 21 -2.47 10.30 2.25
C LEU A 21 -2.82 8.99 1.54
N ARG A 22 -2.81 9.00 0.21
CA ARG A 22 -3.08 7.82 -0.62
C ARG A 22 -2.08 6.70 -0.34
N ALA A 23 -0.80 7.02 -0.25
CA ALA A 23 0.25 6.06 0.06
C ALA A 23 0.07 5.41 1.45
N ARG A 24 -0.40 6.18 2.45
CA ARG A 24 -0.62 5.68 3.82
C ARG A 24 -1.90 4.88 3.97
N ARG A 25 -2.95 5.21 3.22
CA ARG A 25 -4.28 4.60 3.34
C ARG A 25 -4.52 3.46 2.35
N GLY A 26 -3.79 3.41 1.24
CA GLY A 26 -4.01 2.43 0.18
C GLY A 26 -5.30 2.64 -0.62
N THR A 27 -6.00 3.77 -0.43
CA THR A 27 -7.24 4.11 -1.15
C THR A 27 -7.09 5.41 -1.91
N GLU A 28 -7.71 5.52 -3.08
CA GLU A 28 -7.82 6.79 -3.78
C GLU A 28 -8.58 7.80 -2.91
N HIS A 29 -7.94 8.91 -2.61
CA HIS A 29 -8.53 9.94 -1.76
C HIS A 29 -8.26 11.31 -2.36
N ILE A 30 -9.34 12.01 -2.67
CA ILE A 30 -9.34 13.44 -2.95
C ILE A 30 -9.63 14.13 -1.62
N LEU A 31 -8.88 15.17 -1.29
CA LEU A 31 -9.12 15.92 -0.04
C LEU A 31 -10.57 16.42 0.03
N SER A 32 -11.20 16.21 1.18
CA SER A 32 -12.49 16.84 1.45
C SER A 32 -12.35 18.37 1.39
N PRO A 33 -13.43 19.12 1.13
CA PRO A 33 -13.38 20.60 1.15
C PRO A 33 -12.80 21.16 2.46
N ARG A 34 -13.04 20.48 3.58
CA ARG A 34 -12.49 20.81 4.90
C ARG A 34 -10.98 20.57 4.96
N ASP A 35 -10.52 19.42 4.51
CA ASP A 35 -9.09 19.07 4.51
C ASP A 35 -8.31 19.93 3.51
N PHE A 36 -8.90 20.24 2.35
CA PHE A 36 -8.34 21.21 1.41
C PHE A 36 -8.17 22.59 2.07
N GLY A 37 -9.16 23.03 2.85
CA GLY A 37 -9.07 24.28 3.62
C GLY A 37 -7.89 24.28 4.61
N ILE A 38 -7.63 23.14 5.26
CA ILE A 38 -6.49 22.97 6.18
C ILE A 38 -5.17 23.02 5.40
N ALA A 39 -5.03 22.26 4.32
CA ALA A 39 -3.84 22.25 3.48
C ALA A 39 -3.51 23.65 2.92
N ARG A 40 -4.55 24.37 2.43
CA ARG A 40 -4.41 25.75 1.98
C ARG A 40 -3.96 26.67 3.12
N GLY A 41 -4.50 26.49 4.33
CA GLY A 41 -4.09 27.26 5.50
C GLY A 41 -2.61 27.06 5.84
N TRP A 42 -2.10 25.84 5.79
CA TRP A 42 -0.69 25.54 5.98
C TRP A 42 0.19 26.18 4.91
N PHE A 43 -0.24 26.11 3.66
CA PHE A 43 0.47 26.77 2.54
C PHE A 43 0.55 28.29 2.75
N GLN A 44 -0.57 28.93 3.09
CA GLN A 44 -0.63 30.37 3.35
C GLN A 44 0.19 30.80 4.58
N ALA A 45 0.27 29.93 5.59
CA ALA A 45 1.12 30.14 6.76
C ALA A 45 2.61 29.92 6.48
N GLY A 46 2.98 29.54 5.25
CA GLY A 46 4.36 29.27 4.88
C GLY A 46 4.96 28.00 5.52
N ILE A 47 4.10 27.08 5.99
CA ILE A 47 4.58 25.82 6.58
C ILE A 47 5.22 24.98 5.47
N PRO A 48 6.52 24.58 5.62
CA PRO A 48 7.17 23.77 4.62
C PRO A 48 6.47 22.44 4.38
N LEU A 49 6.35 22.01 3.12
CA LEU A 49 5.73 20.72 2.78
C LEU A 49 6.34 19.56 3.56
N ALA A 50 7.66 19.56 3.76
CA ALA A 50 8.35 18.55 4.54
C ALA A 50 7.81 18.47 5.99
N ALA A 51 7.52 19.61 6.63
CA ALA A 51 6.93 19.65 7.98
C ALA A 51 5.52 19.04 7.99
N VAL A 52 4.74 19.32 6.94
CA VAL A 52 3.40 18.76 6.80
C VAL A 52 3.47 17.23 6.67
N LEU A 53 4.29 16.71 5.76
CA LEU A 53 4.40 15.28 5.52
C LEU A 53 4.91 14.53 6.76
N VAL A 54 5.93 15.05 7.45
CA VAL A 54 6.45 14.46 8.71
C VAL A 54 5.40 14.53 9.82
N GLY A 55 4.64 15.61 9.92
CA GLY A 55 3.54 15.74 10.90
C GLY A 55 2.42 14.73 10.63
N MET A 56 2.11 14.51 9.37
CA MET A 56 1.16 13.47 8.97
C MET A 56 1.68 12.07 9.33
N ASP A 57 2.94 11.77 9.07
CA ASP A 57 3.54 10.49 9.45
C ASP A 57 3.44 10.20 10.94
N ARG A 58 3.77 11.18 11.79
CA ARG A 58 3.60 11.07 13.25
C ARG A 58 2.16 10.84 13.68
N ALA A 59 1.20 11.47 12.99
CA ALA A 59 -0.21 11.24 13.25
C ALA A 59 -0.61 9.79 12.93
N PHE A 60 -0.16 9.24 11.80
CA PHE A 60 -0.40 7.86 11.40
C PHE A 60 0.32 6.82 12.28
N GLU A 61 1.50 7.15 12.82
CA GLU A 61 2.20 6.31 13.80
C GLU A 61 1.41 6.20 15.11
N GLN A 62 0.71 7.26 15.50
CA GLN A 62 -0.11 7.27 16.71
C GLN A 62 -1.48 6.62 16.50
N ASP A 63 -2.08 6.78 15.32
CA ASP A 63 -3.37 6.19 14.95
C ASP A 63 -3.41 5.88 13.45
N ALA A 64 -3.31 4.60 13.11
CA ALA A 64 -3.36 4.14 11.72
C ALA A 64 -4.71 4.40 11.03
N SER A 65 -5.77 4.71 11.78
CA SER A 65 -7.12 4.97 11.27
C SER A 65 -7.38 6.44 10.90
N VAL A 66 -6.37 7.31 10.96
CA VAL A 66 -6.47 8.74 10.64
C VAL A 66 -7.19 8.95 9.31
N SER A 67 -8.32 9.65 9.35
CA SER A 67 -9.20 9.87 8.20
C SER A 67 -9.29 11.33 7.74
N SER A 68 -8.65 12.28 8.43
CA SER A 68 -8.75 13.71 8.14
C SER A 68 -7.47 14.44 8.51
N LEU A 69 -7.12 15.47 7.73
CA LEU A 69 -6.02 16.38 8.05
C LEU A 69 -6.25 17.14 9.36
N ALA A 70 -7.50 17.25 9.82
CA ALA A 70 -7.80 17.85 11.11
C ALA A 70 -7.12 17.12 12.27
N TYR A 71 -6.96 15.80 12.21
CA TYR A 71 -6.22 15.03 13.19
C TYR A 71 -4.72 15.30 13.12
N CYS A 72 -4.18 15.46 11.91
CA CYS A 72 -2.75 15.74 11.69
C CYS A 72 -2.35 17.16 12.12
N ARG A 73 -3.33 18.07 12.26
CA ARG A 73 -3.09 19.51 12.47
C ARG A 73 -2.12 19.79 13.60
N ARG A 74 -2.35 19.21 14.78
CA ARG A 74 -1.49 19.43 15.96
C ARG A 74 -0.04 19.03 15.68
N PHE A 75 0.16 17.88 15.06
CA PHE A 75 1.51 17.37 14.76
C PHE A 75 2.27 18.26 13.77
N VAL A 76 1.55 18.78 12.77
CA VAL A 76 2.12 19.69 11.77
C VAL A 76 2.46 21.05 12.40
N GLU A 77 1.55 21.62 13.19
CA GLU A 77 1.73 22.93 13.85
C GLU A 77 2.84 22.87 14.91
N ASP A 78 2.93 21.79 15.69
CA ASP A 78 4.00 21.57 16.66
C ASP A 78 5.38 21.50 15.97
N LEU A 79 5.46 20.83 14.82
CA LEU A 79 6.69 20.76 14.01
C LEU A 79 7.05 22.12 13.38
N ALA A 80 6.07 22.85 12.90
CA ALA A 80 6.29 24.17 12.33
C ALA A 80 6.75 25.18 13.41
N ALA A 81 6.25 25.07 14.64
CA ALA A 81 6.65 25.91 15.77
C ALA A 81 8.05 25.56 16.31
N ALA A 82 8.52 24.34 16.14
CA ALA A 82 9.84 23.89 16.60
C ALA A 82 11.03 24.50 15.81
N GLY A 83 10.75 25.31 14.80
CA GLY A 83 11.77 25.98 13.99
C GLY A 83 12.15 25.17 12.73
N PRO A 84 13.19 25.63 11.99
CA PRO A 84 13.56 24.97 10.76
C PRO A 84 13.89 23.51 11.04
N LEU A 85 13.10 22.63 10.46
CA LEU A 85 13.41 21.21 10.43
C LEU A 85 14.82 21.05 9.86
N PRO A 86 15.68 20.20 10.44
CA PRO A 86 16.86 19.76 9.73
C PRO A 86 16.43 19.34 8.33
N PRO A 87 17.21 19.65 7.28
CA PRO A 87 16.85 19.31 5.93
C PRO A 87 16.32 17.87 5.96
N PRO A 88 15.15 17.59 5.36
CA PRO A 88 14.55 16.27 5.44
C PRO A 88 15.69 15.31 5.15
N ARG A 89 16.00 14.45 6.14
CA ARG A 89 16.90 13.33 5.87
C ARG A 89 16.29 12.74 4.60
N PRO A 90 17.01 12.67 3.46
CA PRO A 90 16.41 12.19 2.22
C PRO A 90 15.64 10.95 2.65
N ALA A 91 14.32 10.99 2.46
CA ALA A 91 13.44 9.88 2.84
C ALA A 91 14.19 8.68 2.33
N PRO A 92 14.58 7.69 3.22
CA PRO A 92 15.49 6.63 2.84
C PRO A 92 15.02 6.27 1.47
N ALA A 93 15.85 6.60 0.46
CA ALA A 93 15.45 6.74 -0.94
C ALA A 93 14.66 5.49 -1.15
N ALA A 94 13.31 5.64 -1.26
CA ALA A 94 12.37 4.56 -1.02
C ALA A 94 12.99 3.40 -1.74
N GLU A 95 13.63 2.50 -0.97
CA GLU A 95 14.73 1.68 -1.43
C GLU A 95 14.28 1.16 -2.76
N SER A 96 14.84 1.72 -3.82
CA SER A 96 14.54 1.26 -5.16
C SER A 96 15.09 -0.14 -5.12
N VAL A 97 14.22 -1.12 -4.95
CA VAL A 97 14.62 -2.51 -5.04
C VAL A 97 15.45 -2.58 -6.31
N PRO A 98 16.68 -3.05 -6.22
CA PRO A 98 17.51 -3.14 -7.41
C PRO A 98 16.70 -3.87 -8.48
N LEU A 99 16.57 -3.28 -9.67
CA LEU A 99 15.81 -3.88 -10.78
C LEU A 99 16.12 -5.39 -10.97
N PRO A 100 17.38 -5.85 -10.80
CA PRO A 100 17.70 -7.27 -10.85
C PRO A 100 16.96 -8.11 -9.81
N GLU A 101 16.88 -7.65 -8.56
CA GLU A 101 16.20 -8.39 -7.48
C GLU A 101 14.70 -8.50 -7.72
N LEU A 102 14.07 -7.42 -8.20
CA LEU A 102 12.66 -7.46 -8.57
C LEU A 102 12.40 -8.41 -9.74
N ALA A 103 13.27 -8.38 -10.76
CA ALA A 103 13.17 -9.29 -11.90
C ALA A 103 13.30 -10.77 -11.48
N GLU A 104 14.21 -11.08 -10.56
CA GLU A 104 14.38 -12.44 -10.02
C GLU A 104 13.11 -12.90 -9.27
N VAL A 105 12.52 -12.04 -8.44
CA VAL A 105 11.31 -12.39 -7.68
C VAL A 105 10.10 -12.56 -8.60
N LEU A 106 9.95 -11.72 -9.63
CA LEU A 106 8.91 -11.89 -10.64
C LEU A 106 9.09 -13.17 -11.44
N ALA A 107 10.31 -13.46 -11.86
CA ALA A 107 10.63 -14.71 -12.56
C ALA A 107 10.33 -15.95 -11.69
N ALA A 108 10.70 -15.93 -10.42
CA ALA A 108 10.39 -17.00 -9.48
C ALA A 108 8.87 -17.19 -9.29
N LEU A 109 8.12 -16.09 -9.16
CA LEU A 109 6.66 -16.16 -9.10
C LEU A 109 6.08 -16.76 -10.39
N ARG A 110 6.51 -16.28 -11.55
CA ARG A 110 6.08 -16.79 -12.86
C ARG A 110 6.36 -18.28 -13.03
N GLU A 111 7.57 -18.70 -12.69
CA GLU A 111 7.96 -20.12 -12.74
C GLU A 111 7.04 -20.96 -11.83
N ARG A 112 6.78 -20.49 -10.61
CA ARG A 112 5.92 -21.20 -9.69
C ARG A 112 4.49 -21.30 -10.19
N LEU A 113 3.92 -20.21 -10.74
CA LEU A 113 2.55 -20.19 -11.26
C LEU A 113 2.40 -21.10 -12.51
N THR A 114 3.42 -21.16 -13.38
CA THR A 114 3.43 -22.02 -14.56
C THR A 114 3.67 -23.51 -14.23
N GLY A 115 4.29 -23.78 -13.09
CA GLY A 115 4.59 -25.15 -12.64
C GLY A 115 3.36 -25.95 -12.18
N PHE A 116 2.19 -25.31 -12.00
CA PHE A 116 0.97 -26.03 -11.65
C PHE A 116 0.33 -26.70 -12.87
N GLY A 117 0.02 -27.99 -12.75
CA GLY A 117 -0.78 -28.71 -13.74
C GLY A 117 -2.29 -28.47 -13.58
N PRO A 118 -3.11 -28.95 -14.55
CA PRO A 118 -4.56 -28.95 -14.41
C PRO A 118 -5.04 -29.75 -13.19
N PRO A 119 -6.11 -29.33 -12.50
CA PRO A 119 -6.95 -28.16 -12.82
C PRO A 119 -6.42 -26.83 -12.26
N ARG A 120 -5.41 -26.84 -11.39
CA ARG A 120 -4.93 -25.64 -10.66
C ARG A 120 -4.40 -24.54 -11.58
N SER A 121 -3.78 -24.89 -12.70
CA SER A 121 -3.24 -23.92 -13.66
C SER A 121 -4.28 -22.95 -14.22
N ALA A 122 -5.55 -23.37 -14.28
CA ALA A 122 -6.62 -22.54 -14.81
C ALA A 122 -6.84 -21.25 -14.00
N SER A 123 -6.66 -21.30 -12.67
CA SER A 123 -6.83 -20.15 -11.78
C SER A 123 -5.72 -19.11 -11.94
N PHE A 124 -4.56 -19.50 -12.42
CA PHE A 124 -3.37 -18.63 -12.49
C PHE A 124 -3.20 -17.87 -13.81
N GLY A 125 -4.07 -18.06 -14.79
CA GLY A 125 -3.99 -17.34 -16.07
C GLY A 125 -4.00 -15.81 -15.96
N PRO A 126 -4.95 -15.20 -15.23
CA PRO A 126 -4.96 -13.75 -15.04
C PRO A 126 -3.71 -13.19 -14.35
N PRO A 127 -3.29 -13.67 -13.16
CA PRO A 127 -2.09 -13.14 -12.51
C PRO A 127 -0.80 -13.37 -13.33
N LEU A 128 -0.69 -14.45 -14.08
CA LEU A 128 0.44 -14.66 -14.99
C LEU A 128 0.57 -13.56 -16.05
N ARG A 129 -0.54 -13.14 -16.65
CA ARG A 129 -0.52 -12.01 -17.60
C ARG A 129 -0.06 -10.72 -16.96
N ARG A 130 -0.51 -10.44 -15.73
CA ARG A 130 -0.09 -9.25 -14.98
C ARG A 130 1.42 -9.26 -14.66
N VAL A 131 1.94 -10.41 -14.26
CA VAL A 131 3.39 -10.57 -14.04
C VAL A 131 4.14 -10.27 -15.34
N GLN A 132 3.71 -10.81 -16.47
CA GLN A 132 4.33 -10.56 -17.78
C GLN A 132 4.28 -9.06 -18.16
N GLU A 133 3.15 -8.39 -17.96
CA GLU A 133 3.00 -6.95 -18.24
C GLU A 133 4.03 -6.12 -17.45
N ILE A 134 4.30 -6.46 -16.20
CA ILE A 134 5.31 -5.77 -15.38
C ILE A 134 6.73 -6.13 -15.81
N GLU A 135 7.01 -7.40 -16.11
CA GLU A 135 8.32 -7.82 -16.65
C GLU A 135 8.63 -7.05 -17.95
N ASP A 136 7.67 -6.96 -18.88
CA ASP A 136 7.83 -6.23 -20.14
C ASP A 136 8.05 -4.73 -19.93
N LEU A 137 7.31 -4.12 -18.98
CA LEU A 137 7.48 -2.72 -18.62
C LEU A 137 8.89 -2.46 -18.07
N LEU A 138 9.37 -3.32 -17.16
CA LEU A 138 10.69 -3.17 -16.54
C LEU A 138 11.83 -3.41 -17.54
N ALA A 139 11.62 -4.26 -18.55
CA ALA A 139 12.63 -4.53 -19.59
C ALA A 139 12.89 -3.32 -20.48
N VAL A 140 11.88 -2.46 -20.73
CA VAL A 140 12.02 -1.29 -21.62
C VAL A 140 12.24 0.03 -20.87
N ALA A 141 11.89 0.09 -19.58
CA ALA A 141 11.95 1.31 -18.80
C ALA A 141 13.34 1.53 -18.20
N SER A 142 14.10 2.50 -18.72
CA SER A 142 15.38 2.93 -18.12
C SER A 142 15.18 3.61 -16.74
N ARG A 143 14.02 4.19 -16.48
CA ARG A 143 13.62 4.81 -15.20
C ARG A 143 12.15 4.49 -14.92
N PRO A 144 11.83 3.36 -14.26
CA PRO A 144 10.46 3.00 -13.96
C PRO A 144 9.82 3.99 -12.98
N ASN A 145 8.52 4.24 -13.16
CA ASN A 145 7.73 4.92 -12.14
C ASN A 145 7.49 3.95 -10.97
N TRP A 146 8.29 4.05 -9.93
CA TRP A 146 8.24 3.13 -8.79
C TRP A 146 6.91 3.15 -8.03
N SER A 147 6.22 4.29 -7.97
CA SER A 147 4.89 4.36 -7.35
C SER A 147 3.89 3.50 -8.12
N TYR A 148 3.92 3.58 -9.45
CA TYR A 148 3.11 2.75 -10.34
C TYR A 148 3.47 1.26 -10.20
N VAL A 149 4.76 0.93 -10.27
CA VAL A 149 5.25 -0.45 -10.14
C VAL A 149 4.80 -1.06 -8.83
N ARG A 150 4.99 -0.38 -7.69
CA ARG A 150 4.55 -0.87 -6.37
C ARG A 150 3.04 -1.07 -6.27
N ALA A 151 2.25 -0.18 -6.87
CA ALA A 151 0.80 -0.36 -6.92
C ALA A 151 0.45 -1.63 -7.69
N LYS A 152 1.08 -1.86 -8.84
CA LYS A 152 0.85 -3.06 -9.65
C LYS A 152 1.33 -4.35 -8.97
N LEU A 153 2.44 -4.32 -8.24
CA LEU A 153 2.91 -5.47 -7.47
C LEU A 153 1.91 -5.87 -6.37
N ARG A 154 1.27 -4.88 -5.71
CA ARG A 154 0.19 -5.18 -4.75
C ARG A 154 -1.03 -5.79 -5.43
N GLU A 155 -1.47 -5.24 -6.58
CA GLU A 155 -2.56 -5.81 -7.36
C GLU A 155 -2.27 -7.27 -7.75
N ILE A 156 -1.02 -7.56 -8.19
CA ILE A 156 -0.57 -8.92 -8.51
C ILE A 156 -0.64 -9.82 -7.27
N ASP A 157 -0.15 -9.37 -6.12
CA ASP A 157 -0.19 -10.15 -4.88
C ASP A 157 -1.62 -10.48 -4.44
N ASP A 158 -2.55 -9.53 -4.58
CA ASP A 158 -3.96 -9.74 -4.28
C ASP A 158 -4.62 -10.73 -5.25
N GLU A 159 -4.33 -10.60 -6.55
CA GLU A 159 -4.83 -11.54 -7.57
C GLU A 159 -4.26 -12.96 -7.37
N VAL A 160 -2.97 -13.08 -7.10
CA VAL A 160 -2.30 -14.34 -6.82
C VAL A 160 -2.89 -15.01 -5.57
N SER A 161 -3.18 -14.24 -4.53
CA SER A 161 -3.76 -14.78 -3.29
C SER A 161 -5.17 -15.31 -3.53
N ARG A 162 -6.01 -14.60 -4.30
CA ARG A 162 -7.34 -15.07 -4.69
C ARG A 162 -7.28 -16.30 -5.58
N ALA A 163 -6.43 -16.28 -6.60
CA ALA A 163 -6.21 -17.43 -7.48
C ALA A 163 -5.69 -18.65 -6.72
N ALA A 164 -4.84 -18.46 -5.71
CA ALA A 164 -4.36 -19.54 -4.85
C ALA A 164 -5.51 -20.21 -4.08
N LEU A 165 -6.44 -19.43 -3.53
CA LEU A 165 -7.61 -19.97 -2.84
C LEU A 165 -8.54 -20.74 -3.79
N GLU A 166 -8.74 -20.22 -5.01
CA GLU A 166 -9.53 -20.88 -6.06
C GLU A 166 -8.88 -22.18 -6.56
N ALA A 167 -7.56 -22.23 -6.62
CA ALA A 167 -6.79 -23.38 -7.08
C ALA A 167 -6.79 -24.56 -6.10
N LEU A 168 -7.20 -24.36 -4.84
CA LEU A 168 -7.34 -25.43 -3.86
C LEU A 168 -8.53 -26.34 -4.21
N SER A 169 -8.39 -27.63 -3.93
CA SER A 169 -9.50 -28.60 -4.01
C SER A 169 -10.61 -28.26 -3.00
N ALA A 170 -11.78 -28.90 -3.16
CA ALA A 170 -12.89 -28.72 -2.22
C ALA A 170 -12.48 -29.13 -0.78
N ASP A 171 -11.75 -30.24 -0.66
CA ASP A 171 -11.29 -30.74 0.64
C ASP A 171 -10.28 -29.77 1.27
N GLU A 172 -9.28 -29.32 0.50
CA GLU A 172 -8.29 -28.34 0.98
C GLU A 172 -8.93 -27.04 1.42
N ARG A 173 -9.99 -26.58 0.72
CA ARG A 173 -10.74 -25.37 1.12
C ARG A 173 -11.53 -25.59 2.40
N SER A 174 -12.14 -26.76 2.57
CA SER A 174 -12.87 -27.12 3.80
C SER A 174 -11.94 -27.15 5.01
N GLU A 175 -10.79 -27.81 4.88
CA GLU A 175 -9.77 -27.82 5.94
C GLU A 175 -9.28 -26.41 6.29
N LEU A 176 -9.08 -25.56 5.26
CA LEU A 176 -8.65 -24.19 5.44
C LEU A 176 -9.71 -23.34 6.14
N ALA A 177 -11.00 -23.54 5.83
CA ALA A 177 -12.10 -22.86 6.50
C ALA A 177 -12.18 -23.25 7.99
N ASP A 178 -11.97 -24.51 8.31
CA ASP A 178 -11.92 -25.00 9.70
C ASP A 178 -10.72 -24.43 10.46
N GLU A 179 -9.55 -24.35 9.79
CA GLU A 179 -8.34 -23.74 10.35
C GLU A 179 -8.56 -22.24 10.63
N ALA A 180 -9.13 -21.52 9.66
CA ALA A 180 -9.45 -20.10 9.80
C ALA A 180 -10.43 -19.85 10.95
N THR A 181 -11.48 -20.63 11.02
CA THR A 181 -12.50 -20.53 12.09
C THR A 181 -11.85 -20.73 13.46
N ARG A 182 -11.02 -21.75 13.63
CA ARG A 182 -10.31 -22.01 14.90
C ARG A 182 -9.32 -20.86 15.25
N ALA A 183 -8.67 -20.28 14.26
CA ALA A 183 -7.74 -19.17 14.49
C ALA A 183 -8.45 -17.92 15.01
N VAL A 184 -9.67 -17.66 14.53
CA VAL A 184 -10.43 -16.45 14.84
C VAL A 184 -11.34 -16.62 16.07
N GLU A 185 -11.73 -17.88 16.41
CA GLU A 185 -12.62 -18.17 17.55
C GLU A 185 -12.12 -17.55 18.86
N ARG A 186 -10.79 -17.49 19.07
CA ARG A 186 -10.17 -16.89 20.27
C ARG A 186 -10.43 -15.38 20.40
N HIS A 187 -10.84 -14.72 19.32
CA HIS A 187 -11.13 -13.29 19.25
C HIS A 187 -12.63 -12.99 19.21
N ARG A 188 -13.47 -14.04 19.15
CA ARG A 188 -14.92 -13.91 19.13
C ARG A 188 -15.39 -13.18 20.40
N GLY A 189 -16.25 -12.18 20.22
CA GLY A 189 -16.74 -11.32 21.31
C GLY A 189 -15.83 -10.15 21.70
N ARG A 190 -14.64 -10.02 21.11
CA ARG A 190 -13.74 -8.86 21.29
C ARG A 190 -13.70 -7.92 20.09
N VAL A 191 -14.19 -8.39 18.96
CA VAL A 191 -14.14 -7.71 17.68
C VAL A 191 -15.53 -7.82 17.04
N ASP A 192 -15.94 -6.81 16.26
CA ASP A 192 -17.21 -6.84 15.54
C ASP A 192 -17.21 -7.92 14.42
N GLU A 193 -18.41 -8.31 13.98
CA GLU A 193 -18.56 -9.37 12.97
C GLU A 193 -17.95 -9.02 11.60
N ALA A 194 -17.88 -7.72 11.23
CA ALA A 194 -17.30 -7.32 9.97
C ALA A 194 -15.78 -7.49 10.02
N ALA A 195 -15.12 -7.01 11.07
CA ALA A 195 -13.70 -7.20 11.28
C ALA A 195 -13.31 -8.68 11.41
N LEU A 196 -14.21 -9.50 11.97
CA LEU A 196 -14.02 -10.95 12.05
C LEU A 196 -14.04 -11.60 10.67
N ARG A 197 -14.99 -11.23 9.81
CA ARG A 197 -15.05 -11.71 8.41
C ARG A 197 -13.83 -11.31 7.62
N ASP A 198 -13.41 -10.06 7.72
CA ASP A 198 -12.20 -9.57 7.06
C ASP A 198 -10.94 -10.31 7.54
N ALA A 199 -10.88 -10.64 8.82
CA ALA A 199 -9.78 -11.42 9.37
C ALA A 199 -9.78 -12.87 8.85
N LEU A 200 -10.95 -13.50 8.76
CA LEU A 200 -11.11 -14.84 8.17
C LEU A 200 -10.69 -14.88 6.71
N GLU A 201 -11.14 -13.89 5.92
CA GLU A 201 -10.78 -13.80 4.51
C GLU A 201 -9.26 -13.62 4.33
N ARG A 202 -8.65 -12.66 5.03
CA ARG A 202 -7.20 -12.44 4.96
C ARG A 202 -6.40 -13.67 5.40
N PHE A 203 -6.83 -14.34 6.46
CA PHE A 203 -6.19 -15.56 6.91
C PHE A 203 -6.28 -16.65 5.83
N SER A 204 -7.45 -16.84 5.23
CA SER A 204 -7.66 -17.85 4.18
C SER A 204 -6.80 -17.58 2.94
N LEU A 205 -6.74 -16.33 2.47
CA LEU A 205 -5.92 -15.92 1.35
C LEU A 205 -4.42 -16.15 1.63
N GLN A 206 -3.97 -15.79 2.82
CA GLN A 206 -2.57 -15.98 3.22
C GLN A 206 -2.22 -17.48 3.29
N ARG A 207 -3.06 -18.29 3.93
CA ARG A 207 -2.81 -19.72 4.08
C ARG A 207 -2.87 -20.50 2.78
N ALA A 208 -3.80 -20.13 1.86
CA ALA A 208 -3.85 -20.71 0.53
C ALA A 208 -2.54 -20.47 -0.23
N ARG A 209 -2.01 -19.24 -0.13
CA ARG A 209 -0.73 -18.88 -0.74
C ARG A 209 0.45 -19.66 -0.13
N GLU A 210 0.50 -19.80 1.19
CA GLU A 210 1.50 -20.57 1.91
C GLU A 210 1.48 -22.06 1.51
N ARG A 211 0.27 -22.68 1.45
CA ARG A 211 0.11 -24.08 1.03
C ARG A 211 0.66 -24.35 -0.38
N LEU A 212 0.49 -23.38 -1.28
CA LEU A 212 1.00 -23.44 -2.65
C LEU A 212 2.44 -22.91 -2.80
N GLN A 213 3.05 -22.45 -1.71
CA GLN A 213 4.42 -21.90 -1.68
C GLN A 213 4.65 -20.76 -2.69
N LEU A 214 3.69 -19.84 -2.78
CA LEU A 214 3.74 -18.72 -3.72
C LEU A 214 4.48 -17.52 -3.10
N PRO A 215 5.57 -17.02 -3.71
CA PRO A 215 6.31 -15.88 -3.19
C PRO A 215 5.48 -14.59 -3.25
N ARG A 216 5.78 -13.64 -2.38
CA ARG A 216 5.19 -12.29 -2.42
C ARG A 216 6.11 -11.35 -3.17
N VAL A 217 5.52 -10.50 -4.01
CA VAL A 217 6.26 -9.51 -4.80
C VAL A 217 6.08 -8.08 -4.28
N SER A 218 5.08 -7.80 -3.46
CA SER A 218 4.82 -6.48 -2.91
C SER A 218 5.66 -6.11 -1.67
N LEU A 219 6.41 -7.09 -1.14
CA LEU A 219 7.29 -6.87 0.03
C LEU A 219 8.67 -6.34 -0.36
N ILE A 220 8.87 -6.03 -1.62
CA ILE A 220 10.12 -5.55 -2.19
C ILE A 220 10.09 -4.01 -2.27
#